data_50c75b33b969602a65fce22a28bc7662
#
_entry.id   50c75b33b969602a65fce22a28bc7662
#
_cell.length_a   1.000
_cell.length_b   1.000
_cell.length_c   1.000
_cell.angle_alpha   90.00
_cell.angle_beta   90.00
_cell.angle_gamma   90.00
#
_symmetry.space_group_name_H-M   'P 1'
#
loop_
_entity.id
_entity.type
_entity.pdbx_description
1 polymer ?
#
loop_
_entity_poly.entity_id
_entity_poly.type
_entity_poly.pdbx_seq_one_letter_code
_entity_poly.pdbx_strand_id
1 'polypeptide(L)'
;MTKDATTKGTSSKDVGAVVNAIQILRHLAHADGPQGVAAIARATGISPSSAFNILRTLSNERLTSFDDAGKTYQLGLGLSELAVGFVGRSYADLIQP
;
A
#
# COMPACT_ATOMS: atom_id res chain seq x y z
N MET A 1 13.93 20.41 2.68
CA MET A 1 13.60 20.01 2.51
C MET A 1 13.26 19.52 2.86
N THR A 2 12.90 19.62 2.75
CA THR A 2 12.56 19.20 2.78
C THR A 2 11.85 18.74 2.68
N LYS A 3 11.44 18.98 2.40
CA LYS A 3 10.80 18.60 2.14
C LYS A 3 10.40 17.96 2.25
N ASP A 4 10.04 18.10 2.22
CA ASP A 4 9.62 17.45 2.15
C ASP A 4 9.27 16.61 2.31
N ALA A 5 9.33 16.50 2.56
CA ALA A 5 8.84 15.72 2.56
C ALA A 5 8.02 15.20 2.76
N THR A 6 7.55 15.58 2.85
CA THR A 6 6.70 15.21 2.89
C THR A 6 5.93 15.10 2.38
N THR A 7 5.85 15.70 2.02
CA THR A 7 5.23 15.68 1.40
C THR A 7 5.35 15.28 0.71
N LYS A 8 5.51 15.05 0.78
CA LYS A 8 5.52 14.69 0.02
C LYS A 8 5.13 14.66 -0.89
N GLY A 9 5.28 15.17 -0.52
CA GLY A 9 4.50 15.52 -1.66
C GLY A 9 4.98 14.85 -2.88
N THR A 10 4.14 14.93 -3.78
CA THR A 10 4.41 14.33 -5.06
C THR A 10 5.12 15.35 -5.95
N SER A 11 6.28 15.04 -6.42
CA SER A 11 6.94 15.89 -7.39
C SER A 11 6.30 15.68 -8.76
N SER A 12 6.56 16.60 -9.69
CA SER A 12 6.02 16.48 -11.03
C SER A 12 6.58 15.28 -11.79
N LYS A 13 7.69 14.72 -11.31
CA LYS A 13 8.31 13.54 -11.92
C LYS A 13 7.78 12.23 -11.37
N ASP A 14 7.11 12.27 -10.25
CA ASP A 14 6.55 11.07 -9.66
C ASP A 14 5.25 10.70 -10.37
N VAL A 15 5.01 9.42 -10.45
CA VAL A 15 3.73 8.93 -10.97
C VAL A 15 2.74 8.91 -9.82
N GLY A 16 1.75 9.79 -9.89
CA GLY A 16 0.82 9.98 -8.78
C GLY A 16 0.10 8.73 -8.34
N ALA A 17 -0.34 7.92 -9.29
CA ALA A 17 -1.06 6.69 -8.96
C ALA A 17 -0.17 5.72 -8.18
N VAL A 18 1.12 5.67 -8.51
CA VAL A 18 2.04 4.79 -7.80
C VAL A 18 2.26 5.30 -6.38
N VAL A 19 2.43 6.60 -6.22
CA VAL A 19 2.56 7.19 -4.89
C VAL A 19 1.33 6.88 -4.05
N ASN A 20 0.16 7.06 -4.63
CA ASN A 20 -1.10 6.79 -3.94
C ASN A 20 -1.22 5.31 -3.56
N ALA A 21 -0.83 4.41 -4.46
CA ALA A 21 -0.88 2.98 -4.17
C ALA A 21 0.00 2.62 -2.98
N ILE A 22 1.20 3.20 -2.92
CA ILE A 22 2.11 2.94 -1.82
C ILE A 22 1.55 3.49 -0.51
N GLN A 23 0.93 4.67 -0.55
CA GLN A 23 0.31 5.24 0.63
C GLN A 23 -0.81 4.34 1.16
N ILE A 24 -1.60 3.78 0.24
CA ILE A 24 -2.66 2.86 0.62
C ILE A 24 -2.09 1.61 1.28
N LEU A 25 -1.05 1.03 0.69
CA LEU A 25 -0.43 -0.16 1.26
C LEU A 25 0.14 0.11 2.65
N ARG A 26 0.79 1.25 2.82
CA ARG A 26 1.33 1.62 4.13
C ARG A 26 0.24 1.83 5.17
N HIS A 27 -0.86 2.44 4.74
CA HIS A 27 -1.99 2.62 5.64
C HIS A 27 -2.55 1.26 6.08
N LEU A 28 -2.75 0.34 5.14
CA LEU A 28 -3.27 -0.97 5.48
C LEU A 28 -2.31 -1.76 6.37
N ALA A 29 -1.02 -1.54 6.20
CA ALA A 29 -0.02 -2.22 7.03
C ALA A 29 -0.11 -1.80 8.49
N HIS A 30 -0.60 -0.61 8.77
CA HIS A 30 -0.72 -0.10 10.13
C HIS A 30 -2.16 -0.12 10.64
N ALA A 31 -3.11 -0.56 9.83
CA ALA A 31 -4.51 -0.63 10.25
C ALA A 31 -4.72 -1.82 11.17
N ASP A 32 -5.70 -1.69 12.06
CA ASP A 32 -6.00 -2.75 13.01
C ASP A 32 -6.71 -3.94 12.36
N GLY A 33 -7.26 -3.75 11.20
CA GLY A 33 -7.96 -4.81 10.51
C GLY A 33 -8.37 -4.35 9.11
N PRO A 34 -9.13 -5.18 8.39
CA PRO A 34 -9.58 -4.82 7.05
C PRO A 34 -10.42 -3.55 7.08
N GLN A 35 -10.35 -2.78 6.00
CA GLN A 35 -11.07 -1.50 5.90
C GLN A 35 -11.74 -1.36 4.55
N GLY A 36 -12.86 -0.66 4.53
CA GLY A 36 -13.57 -0.35 3.30
C GLY A 36 -12.93 0.81 2.57
N VAL A 37 -13.33 0.99 1.30
CA VAL A 37 -12.78 2.04 0.45
C VAL A 37 -12.94 3.42 1.08
N ALA A 38 -14.11 3.69 1.64
CA ALA A 38 -14.38 5.03 2.21
C ALA A 38 -13.42 5.35 3.35
N ALA A 39 -13.18 4.38 4.23
CA ALA A 39 -12.27 4.59 5.35
C ALA A 39 -10.84 4.79 4.85
N ILE A 40 -10.42 3.98 3.88
CA ILE A 40 -9.09 4.09 3.31
C ILE A 40 -8.91 5.46 2.62
N ALA A 41 -9.90 5.86 1.83
CA ALA A 41 -9.85 7.14 1.13
C ALA A 41 -9.73 8.29 2.12
N ARG A 42 -10.53 8.23 3.18
CA ARG A 42 -10.51 9.29 4.19
C ARG A 42 -9.17 9.35 4.90
N ALA A 43 -8.62 8.19 5.24
CA ALA A 43 -7.35 8.14 5.99
C ALA A 43 -6.17 8.60 5.14
N THR A 44 -6.21 8.34 3.84
CA THR A 44 -5.07 8.65 2.97
C THR A 44 -5.22 9.98 2.24
N GLY A 45 -6.41 10.57 2.27
CA GLY A 45 -6.65 11.80 1.52
C GLY A 45 -6.81 11.60 0.04
N ILE A 46 -6.95 10.37 -0.41
CA ILE A 46 -7.13 10.03 -1.82
C ILE A 46 -8.62 9.99 -2.10
N SER A 47 -9.04 10.47 -3.28
CA SER A 47 -10.46 10.46 -3.60
C SER A 47 -10.99 9.03 -3.61
N PRO A 48 -12.27 8.83 -3.24
CA PRO A 48 -12.82 7.47 -3.19
C PRO A 48 -12.75 6.73 -4.52
N SER A 49 -12.96 7.41 -5.64
CA SER A 49 -12.91 6.73 -6.93
C SER A 49 -11.48 6.30 -7.26
N SER A 50 -10.50 7.16 -6.97
CA SER A 50 -9.10 6.78 -7.17
C SER A 50 -8.69 5.65 -6.24
N ALA A 51 -9.09 5.74 -4.97
CA ALA A 51 -8.77 4.69 -4.01
C ALA A 51 -9.36 3.34 -4.45
N PHE A 52 -10.62 3.35 -4.92
CA PHE A 52 -11.25 2.12 -5.39
C PHE A 52 -10.48 1.52 -6.56
N ASN A 53 -10.14 2.34 -7.55
CA ASN A 53 -9.44 1.84 -8.74
C ASN A 53 -8.06 1.29 -8.38
N ILE A 54 -7.37 1.97 -7.48
CA ILE A 54 -6.04 1.53 -7.03
C ILE A 54 -6.15 0.23 -6.26
N LEU A 55 -7.10 0.16 -5.32
CA LEU A 55 -7.28 -1.06 -4.52
C LEU A 55 -7.63 -2.26 -5.39
N ARG A 56 -8.49 -2.05 -6.38
CA ARG A 56 -8.84 -3.13 -7.29
C ARG A 56 -7.63 -3.59 -8.09
N THR A 57 -6.84 -2.64 -8.57
CA THR A 57 -5.62 -2.97 -9.30
C THR A 57 -4.64 -3.73 -8.42
N LEU A 58 -4.45 -3.26 -7.18
CA LEU A 58 -3.57 -3.94 -6.24
C LEU A 58 -4.06 -5.36 -5.94
N SER A 59 -5.38 -5.54 -5.87
CA SER A 59 -5.95 -6.87 -5.64
C SER A 59 -5.71 -7.79 -6.83
N ASN A 60 -5.80 -7.26 -8.05
CA ASN A 60 -5.48 -8.03 -9.24
C ASN A 60 -4.02 -8.49 -9.24
N GLU A 61 -3.15 -7.72 -8.62
CA GLU A 61 -1.74 -8.05 -8.50
C GLU A 61 -1.43 -8.78 -7.20
N ARG A 62 -2.46 -9.12 -6.43
CA ARG A 62 -2.35 -9.86 -5.17
C ARG A 62 -1.64 -9.09 -4.06
N LEU A 63 -1.53 -7.78 -4.20
CA LEU A 63 -0.91 -6.95 -3.17
C LEU A 63 -1.91 -6.51 -2.10
N THR A 64 -3.20 -6.51 -2.45
CA THR A 64 -4.28 -6.40 -1.47
C THR A 64 -5.22 -7.56 -1.68
N SER A 65 -6.06 -7.81 -0.68
CA SER A 65 -7.05 -8.87 -0.72
C SER A 65 -8.41 -8.26 -0.39
N PHE A 66 -9.41 -8.55 -1.20
CA PHE A 66 -10.76 -8.03 -1.02
C PHE A 66 -11.65 -9.10 -0.40
N ASP A 67 -12.33 -8.74 0.68
CA ASP A 67 -13.34 -9.59 1.29
C ASP A 67 -14.71 -9.17 0.78
N ASP A 68 -15.31 -10.00 -0.06
CA ASP A 68 -16.57 -9.67 -0.68
C ASP A 68 -17.71 -9.57 0.33
N ALA A 69 -17.69 -10.41 1.36
CA ALA A 69 -18.74 -10.38 2.36
C ALA A 69 -18.73 -9.08 3.16
N GLY A 70 -17.55 -8.65 3.58
CA GLY A 70 -17.42 -7.44 4.37
C GLY A 70 -17.18 -6.18 3.55
N LYS A 71 -16.95 -6.32 2.24
CA LYS A 71 -16.63 -5.18 1.37
C LYS A 71 -15.42 -4.42 1.89
N THR A 72 -14.40 -5.16 2.32
CA THR A 72 -13.21 -4.56 2.91
C THR A 72 -11.95 -5.08 2.23
N TYR A 73 -10.88 -4.32 2.41
CA TYR A 73 -9.56 -4.66 1.86
C TYR A 73 -8.55 -4.79 2.98
N GLN A 74 -7.58 -5.64 2.75
CA GLN A 74 -6.41 -5.78 3.62
C GLN A 74 -5.21 -6.13 2.76
N LEU A 75 -4.02 -6.17 3.35
CA LEU A 75 -2.82 -6.55 2.60
C LEU A 75 -2.95 -7.97 2.08
N GLY A 76 -2.44 -8.20 0.88
CA GLY A 76 -2.51 -9.48 0.21
C GLY A 76 -1.23 -10.27 0.31
N LEU A 77 -1.35 -11.57 0.05
CA LEU A 77 -0.20 -12.48 0.14
C LEU A 77 0.87 -12.20 -0.92
N GLY A 78 0.51 -11.49 -2.00
CA GLY A 78 1.51 -11.12 -2.99
C GLY A 78 2.64 -10.28 -2.41
N LEU A 79 2.37 -9.56 -1.32
CA LEU A 79 3.42 -8.79 -0.66
C LEU A 79 4.49 -9.69 -0.04
N SER A 80 4.12 -10.88 0.42
CA SER A 80 5.10 -11.79 0.97
C SER A 80 6.06 -12.30 -0.10
N GLU A 81 5.60 -12.39 -1.33
CA GLU A 81 6.47 -12.79 -2.44
C GLU A 81 7.57 -11.76 -2.67
N LEU A 82 7.20 -10.48 -2.59
CA LEU A 82 8.18 -9.41 -2.72
C LEU A 82 9.12 -9.39 -1.52
N ALA A 83 8.57 -9.57 -0.33
CA ALA A 83 9.36 -9.52 0.90
C ALA A 83 10.36 -10.68 0.97
N VAL A 84 9.99 -11.85 0.46
CA VAL A 84 10.89 -13.01 0.48
C VAL A 84 12.17 -12.72 -0.29
N GLY A 85 12.04 -12.09 -1.46
CA GLY A 85 13.22 -11.75 -2.23
C GLY A 85 14.15 -10.81 -1.50
N PHE A 86 13.57 -9.84 -0.81
CA PHE A 86 14.35 -8.89 -0.03
C PHE A 86 14.92 -9.51 1.25
N VAL A 87 14.06 -10.15 2.03
CA VAL A 87 14.46 -10.71 3.33
C VAL A 87 15.46 -11.85 3.15
N GLY A 88 15.25 -12.67 2.12
CA GLY A 88 16.14 -13.81 1.87
C GLY A 88 17.59 -13.41 1.65
N ARG A 89 17.81 -12.22 1.10
CA ARG A 89 19.16 -11.73 0.85
C ARG A 89 19.60 -10.71 1.89
N SER A 90 18.82 -9.63 2.05
CA SER A 90 19.22 -8.51 2.89
C SER A 90 19.14 -8.84 4.36
N TYR A 91 18.12 -9.55 4.76
CA TYR A 91 17.97 -9.91 6.17
C TYR A 91 19.06 -10.87 6.61
N ALA A 92 19.37 -11.86 5.76
CA ALA A 92 20.45 -12.79 6.07
C ALA A 92 21.79 -12.07 6.22
N ASP A 93 22.03 -11.09 5.35
CA ASP A 93 23.26 -10.31 5.43
C ASP A 93 23.33 -9.50 6.72
N LEU A 94 22.20 -8.99 7.18
CA LEU A 94 22.17 -8.15 8.37
C LEU A 94 22.34 -8.94 9.66
N ILE A 95 21.85 -10.18 9.69
CA ILE A 95 21.86 -10.97 10.92
C ILE A 95 22.96 -12.02 10.95
N GLN A 96 23.70 -12.15 9.88
CA GLN A 96 24.81 -13.10 9.86
C GLN A 96 25.88 -12.61 10.86
N PRO A 97 26.39 -13.54 11.66
CA PRO A 97 27.45 -13.17 12.61
C PRO A 97 28.71 -12.69 11.93
#